data_3912ec3e6496cf3b43e6f24d0eded6f3
#
_entry.id   3912ec3e6496cf3b43e6f24d0eded6f3
#
_cell.length_a   1.000
_cell.length_b   1.000
_cell.length_c   1.000
_cell.angle_alpha   90.00
_cell.angle_beta   90.00
_cell.angle_gamma   90.00
#
_symmetry.space_group_name_H-M   'P 1'
#
loop_
_entity.id
_entity.type
_entity.pdbx_description
1 polymer ?
#
loop_
_entity_poly.entity_id
_entity_poly.type
_entity_poly.pdbx_seq_one_letter_code
_entity_poly.pdbx_strand_id
1 'polypeptide(L)'
;MRSILLICAVWLLVFAVGCKRGGQQSTNNSAGTGEVSNTLAGERTRARELLEKGKELYRNDADAEAVLAFQEAIRLDPDLAEAHFRLGLGYESLGKREEAEAQYKKAVVAFRKYLEANSEDPEAHYDLGQTYAGLGQYSDAIREYREATKLKEDDPDIFYDLGVAYTKLAQYDAAAVAFSKSLEIDPEYYRAQDGLVEAKEGIKRIRAGRKHQENLLKKQKEEELKKAAEAGGSPPPKPTPA
;
A
#
# COMPACT_ATOMS: atom_id res chain seq x y z
N MET A 1 -27.90 -40.82 45.33
CA MET A 1 -29.04 -41.73 45.42
C MET A 1 -29.49 -42.07 44.00
N ARG A 2 -29.37 -43.36 43.70
CA ARG A 2 -30.18 -44.23 42.83
C ARG A 2 -30.17 -43.82 41.33
N SER A 3 -29.39 -44.51 40.50
CA SER A 3 -29.58 -45.87 39.94
C SER A 3 -30.79 -45.95 39.05
N ILE A 4 -30.67 -46.38 37.78
CA ILE A 4 -30.79 -47.77 37.22
C ILE A 4 -30.78 -47.60 35.71
N LEU A 5 -29.85 -48.09 34.96
CA LEU A 5 -29.65 -49.43 34.37
C LEU A 5 -30.66 -49.86 33.28
N LEU A 6 -30.08 -50.06 32.07
CA LEU A 6 -30.22 -51.21 31.15
C LEU A 6 -31.56 -51.40 30.41
N ILE A 7 -31.50 -51.61 29.10
CA ILE A 7 -31.68 -52.96 28.49
C ILE A 7 -31.27 -52.93 27.02
N CYS A 8 -30.44 -53.89 26.66
CA CYS A 8 -30.11 -54.39 25.32
C CYS A 8 -31.30 -55.04 24.63
N ALA A 9 -31.40 -54.99 23.35
CA ALA A 9 -31.91 -56.08 22.53
C ALA A 9 -31.31 -56.09 21.13
N VAL A 10 -30.53 -57.11 20.92
CA VAL A 10 -29.97 -57.62 19.68
C VAL A 10 -31.09 -58.21 18.81
N TRP A 11 -31.09 -57.88 17.54
CA TRP A 11 -31.67 -58.76 16.53
C TRP A 11 -30.76 -58.80 15.28
N LEU A 12 -30.05 -59.93 15.18
CA LEU A 12 -29.40 -60.43 13.97
C LEU A 12 -30.45 -61.17 13.14
N LEU A 13 -30.55 -60.84 11.88
CA LEU A 13 -31.02 -61.76 10.87
C LEU A 13 -30.26 -61.62 9.57
N VAL A 14 -29.49 -62.63 9.31
CA VAL A 14 -28.79 -62.96 8.08
C VAL A 14 -29.81 -63.36 7.03
N PHE A 15 -29.71 -62.82 5.82
CA PHE A 15 -30.09 -63.54 4.62
C PHE A 15 -29.13 -63.21 3.48
N ALA A 16 -28.60 -64.24 2.91
CA ALA A 16 -27.57 -64.30 1.91
C ALA A 16 -28.14 -64.25 0.46
N VAL A 17 -27.20 -63.82 -0.40
CA VAL A 17 -27.07 -64.26 -1.80
C VAL A 17 -27.92 -63.59 -2.87
N GLY A 18 -27.22 -62.85 -3.70
CA GLY A 18 -27.68 -62.41 -5.02
C GLY A 18 -26.55 -61.70 -5.78
N CYS A 19 -25.56 -62.42 -6.28
CA CYS A 19 -24.65 -61.88 -7.27
C CYS A 19 -25.38 -61.39 -8.50
N LYS A 20 -25.28 -60.07 -8.80
CA LYS A 20 -25.50 -59.56 -10.15
C LYS A 20 -24.36 -58.61 -10.49
N ARG A 21 -23.50 -59.06 -11.36
CA ARG A 21 -22.50 -58.27 -12.08
C ARG A 21 -23.24 -57.16 -12.85
N GLY A 22 -23.07 -55.92 -12.48
CA GLY A 22 -23.62 -54.74 -13.15
C GLY A 22 -22.55 -53.67 -13.22
N GLY A 23 -22.19 -53.28 -14.41
CA GLY A 23 -21.09 -52.40 -14.79
C GLY A 23 -20.80 -51.24 -13.89
N GLN A 24 -19.56 -51.04 -13.66
CA GLN A 24 -18.93 -49.88 -13.08
C GLN A 24 -19.15 -48.71 -14.06
N GLN A 25 -20.22 -47.95 -13.89
CA GLN A 25 -20.34 -46.63 -14.49
C GLN A 25 -19.39 -45.73 -13.71
N SER A 26 -18.25 -45.46 -14.31
CA SER A 26 -17.39 -44.31 -13.98
C SER A 26 -18.22 -43.06 -14.21
N THR A 27 -18.86 -42.57 -13.17
CA THR A 27 -19.43 -41.23 -13.19
C THR A 27 -18.26 -40.24 -13.16
N ASN A 28 -17.92 -39.73 -14.33
CA ASN A 28 -17.01 -38.63 -14.49
C ASN A 28 -17.49 -37.45 -13.62
N ASN A 29 -16.77 -37.18 -12.52
CA ASN A 29 -16.91 -36.01 -11.69
C ASN A 29 -16.36 -34.72 -12.38
N SER A 30 -16.52 -34.58 -13.68
CA SER A 30 -16.12 -33.38 -14.42
C SER A 30 -17.19 -32.28 -14.48
N ALA A 31 -18.44 -32.58 -14.06
CA ALA A 31 -19.50 -31.58 -14.08
C ALA A 31 -19.41 -30.57 -12.90
N GLY A 32 -18.93 -31.01 -11.74
CA GLY A 32 -18.87 -30.14 -10.54
C GLY A 32 -17.81 -29.04 -10.61
N THR A 33 -16.70 -29.29 -11.31
CA THR A 33 -15.61 -28.29 -11.41
C THR A 33 -15.94 -27.16 -12.39
N GLY A 34 -16.74 -27.41 -13.41
CA GLY A 34 -17.17 -26.42 -14.40
C GLY A 34 -18.21 -25.44 -13.82
N GLU A 35 -19.15 -25.91 -13.01
CA GLU A 35 -20.15 -25.06 -12.37
C GLU A 35 -19.54 -24.17 -11.28
N VAL A 36 -18.66 -24.69 -10.44
CA VAL A 36 -17.96 -23.92 -9.41
C VAL A 36 -17.05 -22.87 -10.03
N SER A 37 -16.33 -23.21 -11.10
CA SER A 37 -15.51 -22.25 -11.83
C SER A 37 -16.31 -21.12 -12.46
N ASN A 38 -17.52 -21.42 -12.97
CA ASN A 38 -18.39 -20.43 -13.59
C ASN A 38 -19.04 -19.50 -12.55
N THR A 39 -19.38 -20.03 -11.37
CA THR A 39 -19.89 -19.22 -10.25
C THR A 39 -18.83 -18.27 -9.70
N LEU A 40 -17.59 -18.74 -9.48
CA LEU A 40 -16.47 -17.90 -9.04
C LEU A 40 -16.13 -16.80 -10.04
N ALA A 41 -16.16 -17.09 -11.35
CA ALA A 41 -15.94 -16.07 -12.38
C ALA A 41 -17.04 -15.00 -12.35
N GLY A 42 -18.30 -15.41 -12.15
CA GLY A 42 -19.45 -14.50 -11.98
C GLY A 42 -19.32 -13.63 -10.73
N GLU A 43 -18.88 -14.20 -9.61
CA GLU A 43 -18.65 -13.47 -8.36
C GLU A 43 -17.53 -12.41 -8.51
N ARG A 44 -16.43 -12.74 -9.14
CA ARG A 44 -15.35 -11.78 -9.44
C ARG A 44 -15.79 -10.65 -10.36
N THR A 45 -16.61 -10.95 -11.37
CA THR A 45 -17.18 -9.91 -12.23
C THR A 45 -18.07 -8.97 -11.42
N ARG A 46 -18.93 -9.52 -10.57
CA ARG A 46 -19.81 -8.76 -9.69
C ARG A 46 -19.02 -7.92 -8.66
N ALA A 47 -17.93 -8.46 -8.13
CA ALA A 47 -17.04 -7.74 -7.23
C ALA A 47 -16.46 -6.48 -7.90
N ARG A 48 -16.02 -6.60 -9.16
CA ARG A 48 -15.50 -5.45 -9.92
C ARG A 48 -16.58 -4.41 -10.23
N GLU A 49 -17.80 -4.83 -10.57
CA GLU A 49 -18.93 -3.90 -10.76
C GLU A 49 -19.24 -3.12 -9.47
N LEU A 50 -19.18 -3.78 -8.32
CA LEU A 50 -19.38 -3.15 -7.02
C LEU A 50 -18.23 -2.21 -6.65
N LEU A 51 -17.00 -2.56 -7.00
CA LEU A 51 -15.84 -1.68 -6.84
C LEU A 51 -16.04 -0.38 -7.65
N GLU A 52 -16.40 -0.48 -8.93
CA GLU A 52 -16.64 0.71 -9.76
C GLU A 52 -17.81 1.55 -9.24
N LYS A 53 -18.89 0.91 -8.79
CA LYS A 53 -19.98 1.62 -8.12
C LYS A 53 -19.53 2.34 -6.86
N GLY A 54 -18.69 1.70 -6.04
CA GLY A 54 -18.13 2.30 -4.84
C GLY A 54 -17.24 3.51 -5.16
N LYS A 55 -16.41 3.41 -6.21
CA LYS A 55 -15.58 4.52 -6.71
C LYS A 55 -16.43 5.71 -7.17
N GLU A 56 -17.54 5.45 -7.83
CA GLU A 56 -18.48 6.50 -8.24
C GLU A 56 -19.15 7.18 -7.03
N LEU A 57 -19.61 6.39 -6.05
CA LEU A 57 -20.18 6.90 -4.81
C LEU A 57 -19.17 7.76 -4.04
N TYR A 58 -17.92 7.31 -3.94
CA TYR A 58 -16.84 8.04 -3.28
C TYR A 58 -16.55 9.40 -3.96
N ARG A 59 -16.54 9.44 -5.30
CA ARG A 59 -16.38 10.71 -6.06
C ARG A 59 -17.52 11.69 -5.86
N ASN A 60 -18.70 11.19 -5.45
CA ASN A 60 -19.88 12.00 -5.18
C ASN A 60 -20.07 12.31 -3.67
N ASP A 61 -18.99 12.17 -2.86
CA ASP A 61 -18.98 12.38 -1.42
C ASP A 61 -19.98 11.50 -0.64
N ALA A 62 -20.45 10.38 -1.23
CA ALA A 62 -21.32 9.41 -0.61
C ALA A 62 -20.48 8.30 0.08
N ASP A 63 -19.61 8.72 1.02
CA ASP A 63 -18.58 7.87 1.62
C ASP A 63 -19.14 6.63 2.33
N ALA A 64 -20.26 6.79 3.05
CA ALA A 64 -20.88 5.69 3.78
C ALA A 64 -21.40 4.59 2.83
N GLU A 65 -22.02 4.99 1.72
CA GLU A 65 -22.51 4.09 0.68
C GLU A 65 -21.34 3.46 -0.11
N ALA A 66 -20.29 4.23 -0.37
CA ALA A 66 -19.07 3.74 -0.99
C ALA A 66 -18.43 2.62 -0.17
N VAL A 67 -18.30 2.82 1.15
CA VAL A 67 -17.79 1.82 2.10
C VAL A 67 -18.59 0.53 2.02
N LEU A 68 -19.94 0.59 1.97
CA LEU A 68 -20.78 -0.60 1.84
C LEU A 68 -20.56 -1.33 0.50
N ALA A 69 -20.40 -0.58 -0.59
CA ALA A 69 -20.12 -1.16 -1.90
C ALA A 69 -18.75 -1.86 -1.94
N PHE A 70 -17.71 -1.26 -1.37
CA PHE A 70 -16.38 -1.86 -1.27
C PHE A 70 -16.36 -3.09 -0.36
N GLN A 71 -17.09 -3.07 0.76
CA GLN A 71 -17.24 -4.26 1.64
C GLN A 71 -17.88 -5.43 0.90
N GLU A 72 -18.93 -5.16 0.13
CA GLU A 72 -19.61 -6.21 -0.65
C GLU A 72 -18.71 -6.72 -1.80
N ALA A 73 -17.93 -5.87 -2.43
CA ALA A 73 -16.93 -6.28 -3.42
C ALA A 73 -15.91 -7.26 -2.81
N ILE A 74 -15.38 -6.93 -1.63
CA ILE A 74 -14.44 -7.78 -0.88
C ILE A 74 -15.09 -9.10 -0.44
N ARG A 75 -16.38 -9.09 -0.09
CA ARG A 75 -17.11 -10.31 0.27
C ARG A 75 -17.16 -11.30 -0.90
N LEU A 76 -17.31 -10.79 -2.14
CA LEU A 76 -17.37 -11.60 -3.35
C LEU A 76 -15.98 -12.00 -3.86
N ASP A 77 -14.99 -11.11 -3.74
CA ASP A 77 -13.60 -11.36 -4.11
C ASP A 77 -12.65 -10.83 -3.01
N PRO A 78 -12.29 -11.66 -2.02
CA PRO A 78 -11.40 -11.26 -0.93
C PRO A 78 -9.97 -10.92 -1.35
N ASP A 79 -9.55 -11.31 -2.55
CA ASP A 79 -8.23 -11.03 -3.11
C ASP A 79 -8.22 -9.74 -3.96
N LEU A 80 -9.33 -9.02 -4.08
CA LEU A 80 -9.44 -7.80 -4.88
C LEU A 80 -8.72 -6.64 -4.17
N ALA A 81 -7.44 -6.46 -4.50
CA ALA A 81 -6.51 -5.53 -3.84
C ALA A 81 -7.04 -4.09 -3.83
N GLU A 82 -7.51 -3.61 -4.99
CA GLU A 82 -8.05 -2.26 -5.11
C GLU A 82 -9.27 -2.04 -4.20
N ALA A 83 -10.12 -3.04 -4.01
CA ALA A 83 -11.29 -2.90 -3.12
C ALA A 83 -10.87 -2.69 -1.66
N HIS A 84 -9.83 -3.38 -1.18
CA HIS A 84 -9.27 -3.14 0.15
C HIS A 84 -8.67 -1.74 0.27
N PHE A 85 -7.93 -1.27 -0.73
CA PHE A 85 -7.37 0.07 -0.77
C PHE A 85 -8.48 1.14 -0.72
N ARG A 86 -9.49 1.04 -1.61
CA ARG A 86 -10.62 1.98 -1.66
C ARG A 86 -11.46 1.96 -0.38
N LEU A 87 -11.63 0.79 0.25
CA LEU A 87 -12.28 0.69 1.56
C LEU A 87 -11.47 1.41 2.64
N GLY A 88 -10.14 1.33 2.59
CA GLY A 88 -9.25 2.09 3.46
C GLY A 88 -9.46 3.59 3.33
N LEU A 89 -9.47 4.13 2.11
CA LEU A 89 -9.77 5.53 1.83
C LEU A 89 -11.17 5.94 2.34
N GLY A 90 -12.19 5.11 2.09
CA GLY A 90 -13.55 5.37 2.59
C GLY A 90 -13.63 5.39 4.12
N TYR A 91 -12.86 4.56 4.82
CA TYR A 91 -12.78 4.63 6.27
C TYR A 91 -12.01 5.87 6.75
N GLU A 92 -10.97 6.30 6.03
CA GLU A 92 -10.25 7.54 6.35
C GLU A 92 -11.16 8.76 6.25
N SER A 93 -11.96 8.89 5.18
CA SER A 93 -12.93 9.98 5.02
C SER A 93 -13.98 10.00 6.12
N LEU A 94 -14.37 8.83 6.64
CA LEU A 94 -15.26 8.70 7.80
C LEU A 94 -14.56 8.88 9.15
N GLY A 95 -13.26 9.18 9.19
CA GLY A 95 -12.46 9.34 10.41
C GLY A 95 -12.16 8.04 11.17
N LYS A 96 -12.38 6.88 10.57
CA LYS A 96 -12.17 5.53 11.13
C LYS A 96 -10.76 5.02 10.84
N ARG A 97 -9.77 5.61 11.55
CA ARG A 97 -8.34 5.38 11.26
C ARG A 97 -7.88 3.94 11.44
N GLU A 98 -8.34 3.27 12.49
CA GLU A 98 -7.91 1.90 12.79
C GLU A 98 -8.45 0.92 11.74
N GLU A 99 -9.70 1.12 11.31
CA GLU A 99 -10.30 0.34 10.23
C GLU A 99 -9.61 0.61 8.88
N ALA A 100 -9.26 1.87 8.60
CA ALA A 100 -8.52 2.24 7.40
C ALA A 100 -7.15 1.55 7.35
N GLU A 101 -6.37 1.64 8.44
CA GLU A 101 -5.07 0.99 8.57
C GLU A 101 -5.16 -0.54 8.39
N ALA A 102 -6.20 -1.16 8.96
CA ALA A 102 -6.44 -2.60 8.81
C ALA A 102 -6.71 -2.98 7.35
N GLN A 103 -7.44 -2.14 6.59
CA GLN A 103 -7.70 -2.39 5.17
C GLN A 103 -6.47 -2.13 4.31
N TYR A 104 -5.71 -1.07 4.56
CA TYR A 104 -4.45 -0.82 3.86
C TYR A 104 -3.45 -1.98 4.03
N LYS A 105 -3.33 -2.55 5.23
CA LYS A 105 -2.48 -3.75 5.44
C LYS A 105 -2.93 -4.95 4.60
N LYS A 106 -4.23 -5.16 4.44
CA LYS A 106 -4.77 -6.21 3.56
C LYS A 106 -4.51 -5.88 2.09
N ALA A 107 -4.70 -4.61 1.68
CA ALA A 107 -4.40 -4.17 0.34
C ALA A 107 -2.94 -4.41 -0.05
N VAL A 108 -1.98 -4.11 0.85
CA VAL A 108 -0.55 -4.39 0.61
C VAL A 108 -0.31 -5.87 0.30
N VAL A 109 -0.93 -6.77 1.07
CA VAL A 109 -0.77 -8.23 0.85
C VAL A 109 -1.37 -8.63 -0.49
N ALA A 110 -2.56 -8.14 -0.81
CA ALA A 110 -3.27 -8.49 -2.04
C ALA A 110 -2.56 -7.90 -3.29
N PHE A 111 -2.10 -6.63 -3.25
CA PHE A 111 -1.32 -6.03 -4.34
C PHE A 111 -0.01 -6.74 -4.58
N ARG A 112 0.74 -7.10 -3.54
CA ARG A 112 1.97 -7.87 -3.69
C ARG A 112 1.72 -9.21 -4.38
N LYS A 113 0.69 -9.94 -3.95
CA LYS A 113 0.28 -11.19 -4.58
C LYS A 113 -0.11 -11.00 -6.06
N TYR A 114 -0.85 -9.92 -6.35
CA TYR A 114 -1.23 -9.57 -7.72
C TYR A 114 -0.01 -9.27 -8.61
N LEU A 115 0.93 -8.48 -8.11
CA LEU A 115 2.14 -8.06 -8.82
C LEU A 115 3.15 -9.19 -9.04
N GLU A 116 3.08 -10.31 -8.30
CA GLU A 116 3.88 -11.51 -8.60
C GLU A 116 3.59 -12.06 -10.01
N ALA A 117 2.36 -11.93 -10.49
CA ALA A 117 1.95 -12.38 -11.83
C ALA A 117 1.82 -11.22 -12.84
N ASN A 118 1.76 -9.98 -12.39
CA ASN A 118 1.46 -8.79 -13.19
C ASN A 118 2.45 -7.65 -12.88
N SER A 119 3.74 -7.96 -12.90
CA SER A 119 4.82 -7.05 -12.47
C SER A 119 4.99 -5.78 -13.34
N GLU A 120 4.32 -5.69 -14.46
CA GLU A 120 4.36 -4.54 -15.38
C GLU A 120 3.03 -3.75 -15.40
N ASP A 121 2.23 -3.87 -14.33
CA ASP A 121 0.99 -3.12 -14.18
C ASP A 121 1.26 -1.79 -13.44
N PRO A 122 1.29 -0.64 -14.13
CA PRO A 122 1.61 0.64 -13.53
C PRO A 122 0.55 1.11 -12.53
N GLU A 123 -0.72 0.82 -12.77
CA GLU A 123 -1.83 1.16 -11.89
C GLU A 123 -1.72 0.38 -10.57
N ALA A 124 -1.37 -0.90 -10.61
CA ALA A 124 -1.17 -1.70 -9.41
C ALA A 124 0.02 -1.22 -8.56
N HIS A 125 1.13 -0.83 -9.20
CA HIS A 125 2.25 -0.20 -8.49
C HIS A 125 1.87 1.14 -7.89
N TYR A 126 1.12 1.95 -8.60
CA TYR A 126 0.64 3.24 -8.12
C TYR A 126 -0.28 3.10 -6.91
N ASP A 127 -1.31 2.26 -7.00
CA ASP A 127 -2.24 1.99 -5.90
C ASP A 127 -1.54 1.36 -4.68
N LEU A 128 -0.54 0.48 -4.90
CA LEU A 128 0.29 -0.04 -3.82
C LEU A 128 1.12 1.08 -3.17
N GLY A 129 1.66 2.00 -3.97
CA GLY A 129 2.35 3.20 -3.49
C GLY A 129 1.46 4.08 -2.63
N GLN A 130 0.24 4.36 -3.08
CA GLN A 130 -0.76 5.11 -2.31
C GLN A 130 -1.15 4.38 -1.02
N THR A 131 -1.29 3.05 -1.08
CA THR A 131 -1.57 2.22 0.09
C THR A 131 -0.46 2.33 1.15
N TYR A 132 0.83 2.29 0.72
CA TYR A 132 1.95 2.52 1.63
C TYR A 132 1.97 3.94 2.18
N ALA A 133 1.64 4.95 1.37
CA ALA A 133 1.55 6.33 1.82
C ALA A 133 0.45 6.51 2.88
N GLY A 134 -0.71 5.87 2.72
CA GLY A 134 -1.78 5.82 3.71
C GLY A 134 -1.35 5.18 5.05
N LEU A 135 -0.44 4.20 4.99
CA LEU A 135 0.20 3.61 6.18
C LEU A 135 1.35 4.46 6.75
N GLY A 136 1.70 5.60 6.14
CA GLY A 136 2.87 6.40 6.51
C GLY A 136 4.22 5.77 6.13
N GLN A 137 4.23 4.69 5.36
CA GLN A 137 5.41 3.96 4.91
C GLN A 137 5.98 4.60 3.63
N TYR A 138 6.39 5.87 3.72
CA TYR A 138 6.77 6.68 2.56
C TYR A 138 7.97 6.13 1.78
N SER A 139 8.91 5.43 2.42
CA SER A 139 10.03 4.79 1.71
C SER A 139 9.56 3.67 0.79
N ASP A 140 8.58 2.87 1.21
CA ASP A 140 7.98 1.82 0.39
C ASP A 140 7.10 2.43 -0.71
N ALA A 141 6.33 3.48 -0.39
CA ALA A 141 5.56 4.23 -1.37
C ALA A 141 6.44 4.78 -2.50
N ILE A 142 7.58 5.40 -2.18
CA ILE A 142 8.55 5.90 -3.18
C ILE A 142 9.03 4.79 -4.10
N ARG A 143 9.30 3.59 -3.57
CA ARG A 143 9.74 2.47 -4.39
C ARG A 143 8.68 2.11 -5.43
N GLU A 144 7.42 1.95 -5.01
CA GLU A 144 6.33 1.57 -5.89
C GLU A 144 5.97 2.69 -6.89
N TYR A 145 5.92 3.95 -6.45
CA TYR A 145 5.73 5.09 -7.37
C TYR A 145 6.82 5.17 -8.44
N ARG A 146 8.08 4.89 -8.08
CA ARG A 146 9.17 4.85 -9.08
C ARG A 146 9.01 3.72 -10.08
N GLU A 147 8.50 2.57 -9.70
CA GLU A 147 8.16 1.51 -10.67
C GLU A 147 6.99 1.98 -11.56
N ALA A 148 5.93 2.55 -10.98
CA ALA A 148 4.82 3.11 -11.75
C ALA A 148 5.29 4.18 -12.76
N THR A 149 6.19 5.10 -12.36
CA THR A 149 6.72 6.14 -13.28
C THR A 149 7.59 5.60 -14.41
N LYS A 150 8.21 4.43 -14.27
CA LYS A 150 8.94 3.77 -15.35
C LYS A 150 8.01 3.12 -16.38
N LEU A 151 6.88 2.61 -15.90
CA LEU A 151 5.88 1.92 -16.72
C LEU A 151 4.92 2.90 -17.40
N LYS A 152 4.68 4.06 -16.76
CA LYS A 152 3.78 5.11 -17.23
C LYS A 152 4.44 6.48 -17.00
N GLU A 153 5.15 6.95 -18.03
CA GLU A 153 6.01 8.15 -17.94
C GLU A 153 5.25 9.47 -18.12
N ASP A 154 3.99 9.41 -18.54
CA ASP A 154 3.16 10.56 -18.93
C ASP A 154 1.98 10.84 -17.97
N ASP A 155 2.03 10.29 -16.77
CA ASP A 155 1.00 10.50 -15.74
C ASP A 155 1.47 11.51 -14.67
N PRO A 156 0.92 12.74 -14.64
CA PRO A 156 1.35 13.77 -13.71
C PRO A 156 1.00 13.45 -12.24
N ASP A 157 -0.06 12.67 -11.98
CA ASP A 157 -0.48 12.30 -10.63
C ASP A 157 0.56 11.42 -9.95
N ILE A 158 1.15 10.46 -10.66
CA ILE A 158 2.17 9.56 -10.10
C ILE A 158 3.41 10.37 -9.68
N PHE A 159 3.86 11.32 -10.53
CA PHE A 159 5.00 12.18 -10.19
C PHE A 159 4.68 13.14 -9.04
N TYR A 160 3.46 13.64 -8.97
CA TYR A 160 3.02 14.46 -7.86
C TYR A 160 3.06 13.68 -6.54
N ASP A 161 2.46 12.49 -6.47
CA ASP A 161 2.44 11.66 -5.25
C ASP A 161 3.84 11.18 -4.85
N LEU A 162 4.72 10.91 -5.83
CA LEU A 162 6.15 10.66 -5.60
C LEU A 162 6.81 11.88 -4.94
N GLY A 163 6.54 13.09 -5.41
CA GLY A 163 7.04 14.35 -4.83
C GLY A 163 6.55 14.55 -3.39
N VAL A 164 5.27 14.26 -3.13
CA VAL A 164 4.68 14.31 -1.79
C VAL A 164 5.39 13.32 -0.85
N ALA A 165 5.58 12.08 -1.28
CA ALA A 165 6.26 11.06 -0.50
C ALA A 165 7.71 11.45 -0.16
N TYR A 166 8.46 12.03 -1.12
CA TYR A 166 9.79 12.59 -0.86
C TYR A 166 9.74 13.76 0.15
N THR A 167 8.75 14.63 0.06
CA THR A 167 8.57 15.75 1.00
C THR A 167 8.34 15.25 2.41
N LYS A 168 7.53 14.19 2.60
CA LYS A 168 7.29 13.55 3.90
C LYS A 168 8.57 13.01 4.54
N LEU A 169 9.55 12.61 3.74
CA LEU A 169 10.88 12.18 4.20
C LEU A 169 11.92 13.31 4.25
N ALA A 170 11.49 14.57 4.07
CA ALA A 170 12.35 15.75 3.98
C ALA A 170 13.43 15.64 2.86
N GLN A 171 13.22 14.83 1.85
CA GLN A 171 14.07 14.67 0.67
C GLN A 171 13.70 15.73 -0.39
N TYR A 172 13.83 16.99 -0.03
CA TYR A 172 13.27 18.12 -0.81
C TYR A 172 13.89 18.28 -2.20
N ASP A 173 15.18 17.91 -2.39
CA ASP A 173 15.80 17.97 -3.73
C ASP A 173 15.13 16.96 -4.67
N ALA A 174 14.85 15.73 -4.22
CA ALA A 174 14.14 14.72 -4.99
C ALA A 174 12.66 15.10 -5.20
N ALA A 175 12.02 15.66 -4.19
CA ALA A 175 10.64 16.17 -4.29
C ALA A 175 10.51 17.25 -5.37
N ALA A 176 11.46 18.22 -5.40
CA ALA A 176 11.46 19.27 -6.41
C ALA A 176 11.60 18.72 -7.85
N VAL A 177 12.39 17.66 -8.03
CA VAL A 177 12.53 16.98 -9.33
C VAL A 177 11.21 16.31 -9.72
N ALA A 178 10.58 15.57 -8.80
CA ALA A 178 9.32 14.87 -9.06
C ALA A 178 8.17 15.86 -9.38
N PHE A 179 8.00 16.93 -8.60
CA PHE A 179 7.00 17.96 -8.90
C PHE A 179 7.28 18.69 -10.21
N SER A 180 8.56 18.96 -10.54
CA SER A 180 8.89 19.55 -11.83
C SER A 180 8.53 18.63 -12.98
N LYS A 181 8.70 17.30 -12.83
CA LYS A 181 8.29 16.33 -13.83
C LYS A 181 6.78 16.27 -14.02
N SER A 182 6.02 16.32 -12.93
CA SER A 182 4.55 16.45 -12.98
C SER A 182 4.12 17.69 -13.80
N LEU A 183 4.80 18.85 -13.60
CA LEU A 183 4.53 20.10 -14.31
C LEU A 183 5.05 20.11 -15.76
N GLU A 184 6.04 19.29 -16.12
CA GLU A 184 6.44 19.11 -17.52
C GLU A 184 5.35 18.37 -18.30
N ILE A 185 4.63 17.45 -17.64
CA ILE A 185 3.52 16.67 -18.24
C ILE A 185 2.26 17.53 -18.27
N ASP A 186 1.88 18.13 -17.15
CA ASP A 186 0.75 19.03 -17.02
C ASP A 186 1.17 20.36 -16.38
N PRO A 187 1.43 21.41 -17.19
CA PRO A 187 1.82 22.74 -16.69
C PRO A 187 0.76 23.44 -15.80
N GLU A 188 -0.51 23.02 -15.90
CA GLU A 188 -1.61 23.60 -15.15
C GLU A 188 -1.89 22.84 -13.84
N TYR A 189 -1.09 21.82 -13.50
CA TYR A 189 -1.26 21.02 -12.30
C TYR A 189 -0.88 21.82 -11.04
N TYR A 190 -1.80 22.67 -10.55
CA TYR A 190 -1.58 23.63 -9.44
C TYR A 190 -1.04 22.97 -8.18
N ARG A 191 -1.46 21.73 -7.87
CA ARG A 191 -0.99 21.01 -6.67
C ARG A 191 0.52 20.72 -6.75
N ALA A 192 1.03 20.41 -7.93
CA ALA A 192 2.46 20.20 -8.14
C ALA A 192 3.24 21.54 -8.10
N GLN A 193 2.61 22.66 -8.51
CA GLN A 193 3.22 24.00 -8.36
C GLN A 193 3.44 24.32 -6.89
N ASP A 194 2.42 24.13 -6.06
CA ASP A 194 2.50 24.35 -4.60
C ASP A 194 3.53 23.43 -3.95
N GLY A 195 3.52 22.15 -4.31
CA GLY A 195 4.50 21.17 -3.84
C GLY A 195 5.94 21.54 -4.22
N LEU A 196 6.17 22.05 -5.43
CA LEU A 196 7.47 22.51 -5.87
C LEU A 196 7.95 23.74 -5.08
N VAL A 197 7.04 24.66 -4.76
CA VAL A 197 7.36 25.82 -3.90
C VAL A 197 7.76 25.36 -2.51
N GLU A 198 6.98 24.45 -1.90
CA GLU A 198 7.29 23.88 -0.59
C GLU A 198 8.64 23.17 -0.57
N ALA A 199 8.93 22.36 -1.58
CA ALA A 199 10.21 21.66 -1.72
C ALA A 199 11.37 22.63 -1.81
N LYS A 200 11.28 23.69 -2.63
CA LYS A 200 12.30 24.75 -2.75
C LYS A 200 12.54 25.48 -1.42
N GLU A 201 11.52 25.78 -0.67
CA GLU A 201 11.63 26.36 0.67
C GLU A 201 12.29 25.38 1.66
N GLY A 202 11.96 24.09 1.58
CA GLY A 202 12.64 23.03 2.35
C GLY A 202 14.13 22.99 2.10
N ILE A 203 14.55 23.05 0.84
CA ILE A 203 15.96 23.11 0.44
C ILE A 203 16.66 24.33 1.05
N LYS A 204 16.03 25.52 0.97
CA LYS A 204 16.59 26.75 1.56
C LYS A 204 16.76 26.61 3.07
N ARG A 205 15.76 26.06 3.79
CA ARG A 205 15.83 25.83 5.25
C ARG A 205 16.99 24.91 5.62
N ILE A 206 17.16 23.79 4.91
CA ILE A 206 18.27 22.86 5.16
C ILE A 206 19.62 23.51 4.92
N ARG A 207 19.78 24.24 3.80
CA ARG A 207 21.03 24.94 3.47
C ARG A 207 21.37 26.02 4.51
N ALA A 208 20.39 26.79 4.97
CA ALA A 208 20.57 27.79 6.02
C ALA A 208 20.99 27.15 7.35
N GLY A 209 20.33 26.05 7.75
CA GLY A 209 20.69 25.28 8.96
C GLY A 209 22.12 24.74 8.90
N ARG A 210 22.53 24.16 7.78
CA ARG A 210 23.91 23.66 7.57
C ARG A 210 24.93 24.78 7.70
N LYS A 211 24.69 25.94 7.04
CA LYS A 211 25.59 27.11 7.13
C LYS A 211 25.68 27.62 8.56
N HIS A 212 24.55 27.67 9.30
CA HIS A 212 24.56 28.06 10.70
C HIS A 212 25.44 27.13 11.56
N GLN A 213 25.28 25.83 11.39
CA GLN A 213 26.05 24.80 12.10
C GLN A 213 27.55 24.89 11.78
N GLU A 214 27.93 25.10 10.50
CA GLU A 214 29.30 25.32 10.09
C GLU A 214 29.90 26.55 10.77
N ASN A 215 29.17 27.66 10.88
CA ASN A 215 29.61 28.86 11.53
C ASN A 215 29.79 28.65 13.05
N LEU A 216 28.93 27.89 13.72
CA LEU A 216 29.06 27.55 15.13
C LEU A 216 30.34 26.70 15.36
N LEU A 217 30.60 25.71 14.53
CA LEU A 217 31.80 24.87 14.59
C LEU A 217 33.08 25.69 14.40
N LYS A 218 33.07 26.66 13.47
CA LYS A 218 34.21 27.59 13.27
C LYS A 218 34.46 28.40 14.54
N LYS A 219 33.42 28.99 15.12
CA LYS A 219 33.58 29.77 16.36
C LYS A 219 34.13 28.95 17.52
N GLN A 220 33.60 27.71 17.69
CA GLN A 220 34.12 26.81 18.74
C GLN A 220 35.59 26.49 18.56
N LYS A 221 36.03 26.19 17.33
CA LYS A 221 37.42 25.95 17.01
C LYS A 221 38.33 27.17 17.26
N GLU A 222 37.85 28.38 16.92
CA GLU A 222 38.57 29.63 17.18
C GLU A 222 38.74 29.89 18.69
N GLU A 223 37.66 29.62 19.48
CA GLU A 223 37.73 29.75 20.95
C GLU A 223 38.65 28.73 21.59
N GLU A 224 38.67 27.49 21.11
CA GLU A 224 39.58 26.43 21.59
C GLU A 224 41.05 26.81 21.28
N LEU A 225 41.32 27.31 20.07
CA LEU A 225 42.64 27.78 19.69
C LEU A 225 43.12 28.97 20.55
N LYS A 226 42.24 29.92 20.86
CA LYS A 226 42.56 31.04 21.77
C LYS A 226 42.88 30.54 23.17
N LYS A 227 42.06 29.65 23.72
CA LYS A 227 42.28 29.04 25.05
C LYS A 227 43.60 28.26 25.10
N ALA A 228 43.94 27.50 24.04
CA ALA A 228 45.19 26.78 23.94
C ALA A 228 46.42 27.71 23.86
N ALA A 229 46.29 28.82 23.13
CA ALA A 229 47.34 29.84 23.05
C ALA A 229 47.58 30.57 24.39
N GLU A 230 46.50 30.89 25.11
CA GLU A 230 46.56 31.52 26.44
C GLU A 230 47.14 30.58 27.52
N ALA A 231 46.89 29.26 27.39
CA ALA A 231 47.43 28.25 28.32
C ALA A 231 48.90 27.89 28.04
N GLY A 232 49.61 28.55 27.11
CA GLY A 232 51.03 28.30 26.80
C GLY A 232 51.29 26.95 26.11
N GLY A 233 50.27 26.32 25.56
CA GLY A 233 50.37 25.04 24.85
C GLY A 233 50.71 25.23 23.38
N SER A 234 51.58 24.36 22.83
CA SER A 234 51.86 24.30 21.41
C SER A 234 50.59 24.00 20.59
N PRO A 235 50.39 24.63 19.44
CA PRO A 235 49.19 24.39 18.62
C PRO A 235 49.09 22.93 18.20
N PRO A 236 47.87 22.36 18.12
CA PRO A 236 47.63 20.97 17.69
C PRO A 236 48.17 20.77 16.27
N PRO A 237 48.71 19.56 15.93
CA PRO A 237 49.26 19.28 14.60
C PRO A 237 48.17 19.44 13.53
N LYS A 238 48.55 20.07 12.42
CA LYS A 238 47.69 20.23 11.25
C LYS A 238 47.24 18.83 10.78
N PRO A 239 45.94 18.65 10.42
CA PRO A 239 45.49 17.39 9.84
C PRO A 239 46.26 17.11 8.55
N THR A 240 46.85 15.92 8.47
CA THR A 240 47.51 15.42 7.25
C THR A 240 46.42 15.27 6.17
N PRO A 241 46.64 15.77 4.94
CA PRO A 241 45.76 15.54 3.84
C PRO A 241 45.75 14.04 3.48
N ALA A 242 44.53 13.45 3.35
CA ALA A 242 44.31 12.07 2.88
C ALA A 242 44.34 12.02 1.36
#